data_d8e574aea39522a001b4857d409cdfcc
#
_entry.id   d8e574aea39522a001b4857d409cdfcc
#
_cell.length_a   1.000
_cell.length_b   1.000
_cell.length_c   1.000
_cell.angle_alpha   90.00
_cell.angle_beta   90.00
_cell.angle_gamma   90.00
#
_symmetry.space_group_name_H-M   'P 1'
#
loop_
_entity.id
_entity.type
_entity.pdbx_description
1 polymer ?
#
loop_
_entity_poly.entity_id
_entity_poly.type
_entity_poly.pdbx_seq_one_letter_code
_entity_poly.pdbx_strand_id
1 'polypeptide(L)'
;MNLGQKREQLLKMTAMTKVELSKKLGLKDSSVVSHWVKNRFKPDRDNMLKLSHVFEKPVSYFTDDTFAYSAQEAEEEQYDKKIYELLSNLPSGKPIGVLNEIREEFFNISYYSQPEEYLPVMLEVKGQPPFALQVADTAACPWAQKGEYLIFCPSAQIANGKLALVKTDGLLSVKKVSFTASKAVLENAAKKTSRRPRAEVEVIAQLLAFYRKP
;
A
#
# COMPACT_ATOMS: atom_id res chain seq x y z
N MET A 1 8.27 32.44 -16.66
CA MET A 1 6.97 32.81 -16.06
C MET A 1 7.23 33.19 -14.62
N ASN A 2 6.74 34.33 -14.13
CA ASN A 2 6.98 34.71 -12.73
C ASN A 2 6.02 33.99 -11.76
N LEU A 3 6.34 34.00 -10.45
CA LEU A 3 5.54 33.31 -9.43
C LEU A 3 4.07 33.73 -9.37
N GLY A 4 3.76 35.00 -9.69
CA GLY A 4 2.39 35.48 -9.74
C GLY A 4 1.60 34.85 -10.89
N GLN A 5 2.23 34.75 -12.05
CA GLN A 5 1.64 34.12 -13.25
C GLN A 5 1.40 32.61 -13.05
N LYS A 6 2.34 31.94 -12.38
CA LYS A 6 2.16 30.51 -12.00
C LYS A 6 0.91 30.32 -11.12
N ARG A 7 0.71 31.17 -10.11
CA ARG A 7 -0.46 31.09 -9.21
C ARG A 7 -1.76 31.40 -9.95
N GLU A 8 -1.75 32.37 -10.87
CA GLU A 8 -2.92 32.70 -11.72
C GLU A 8 -3.28 31.53 -12.64
N GLN A 9 -2.29 30.89 -13.22
CA GLN A 9 -2.49 29.73 -14.07
C GLN A 9 -3.11 28.57 -13.30
N LEU A 10 -2.61 28.28 -12.07
CA LEU A 10 -3.19 27.24 -11.21
C LEU A 10 -4.66 27.51 -10.89
N LEU A 11 -5.02 28.75 -10.58
CA LEU A 11 -6.42 29.12 -10.36
C LEU A 11 -7.28 28.85 -11.60
N LYS A 12 -6.78 29.15 -12.80
CA LYS A 12 -7.47 28.88 -14.06
C LYS A 12 -7.61 27.37 -14.31
N MET A 13 -6.54 26.61 -14.13
CA MET A 13 -6.52 25.15 -14.34
C MET A 13 -7.48 24.42 -13.40
N THR A 14 -7.57 24.87 -12.16
CA THR A 14 -8.45 24.26 -11.16
C THR A 14 -9.86 24.85 -11.12
N ALA A 15 -10.18 25.77 -12.05
CA ALA A 15 -11.42 26.54 -12.08
C ALA A 15 -11.79 27.19 -10.72
N MET A 16 -10.77 27.48 -9.89
CA MET A 16 -10.92 28.00 -8.55
C MET A 16 -10.85 29.52 -8.53
N THR A 17 -11.80 30.14 -7.86
CA THR A 17 -11.79 31.60 -7.68
C THR A 17 -10.83 31.99 -6.54
N LYS A 18 -10.37 33.27 -6.54
CA LYS A 18 -9.52 33.81 -5.48
C LYS A 18 -10.21 33.77 -4.10
N VAL A 19 -11.54 33.91 -4.09
CA VAL A 19 -12.36 33.81 -2.88
C VAL A 19 -12.39 32.41 -2.33
N GLU A 20 -12.57 31.41 -3.19
CA GLU A 20 -12.55 30.00 -2.79
C GLU A 20 -11.16 29.59 -2.28
N LEU A 21 -10.10 30.03 -2.97
CA LEU A 21 -8.74 29.78 -2.49
C LEU A 21 -8.50 30.41 -1.13
N SER A 22 -8.95 31.67 -0.91
CA SER A 22 -8.77 32.31 0.40
C SER A 22 -9.49 31.58 1.52
N LYS A 23 -10.68 31.04 1.26
CA LYS A 23 -11.43 30.20 2.22
C LYS A 23 -10.69 28.90 2.53
N LYS A 24 -10.19 28.20 1.52
CA LYS A 24 -9.42 26.96 1.71
C LYS A 24 -8.13 27.18 2.51
N LEU A 25 -7.49 28.31 2.33
CA LEU A 25 -6.28 28.67 3.06
C LEU A 25 -6.55 29.22 4.49
N GLY A 26 -7.82 29.47 4.83
CA GLY A 26 -8.21 30.08 6.10
C GLY A 26 -7.84 31.56 6.21
N LEU A 27 -7.76 32.28 5.08
CA LEU A 27 -7.45 33.69 5.05
C LEU A 27 -8.72 34.54 5.30
N LYS A 28 -8.56 35.62 6.06
CA LYS A 28 -9.68 36.53 6.36
C LYS A 28 -10.14 37.35 5.16
N ASP A 29 -9.23 37.60 4.20
CA ASP A 29 -9.51 38.45 3.04
C ASP A 29 -8.93 37.85 1.74
N SER A 30 -9.72 37.82 0.69
CA SER A 30 -9.33 37.38 -0.64
C SER A 30 -8.37 38.34 -1.36
N SER A 31 -8.26 39.59 -0.86
CA SER A 31 -7.31 40.57 -1.39
C SER A 31 -5.87 40.09 -1.28
N VAL A 32 -5.54 39.32 -0.20
CA VAL A 32 -4.24 38.71 0.00
C VAL A 32 -3.85 37.82 -1.16
N VAL A 33 -4.77 36.96 -1.64
CA VAL A 33 -4.55 36.10 -2.80
C VAL A 33 -4.34 36.95 -4.07
N SER A 34 -5.09 38.06 -4.19
CA SER A 34 -4.92 38.99 -5.31
C SER A 34 -3.54 39.65 -5.34
N HIS A 35 -2.97 39.95 -4.16
CA HIS A 35 -1.61 40.48 -4.05
C HIS A 35 -0.56 39.41 -4.43
N TRP A 36 -0.75 38.16 -4.06
CA TRP A 36 0.13 37.08 -4.46
C TRP A 36 0.11 36.80 -5.94
N VAL A 37 -1.05 36.83 -6.59
CA VAL A 37 -1.21 36.68 -8.04
C VAL A 37 -0.58 37.83 -8.78
N LYS A 38 -0.69 39.05 -8.29
CA LYS A 38 -0.04 40.25 -8.87
C LYS A 38 1.44 40.39 -8.48
N ASN A 39 2.00 39.39 -7.78
CA ASN A 39 3.39 39.35 -7.30
C ASN A 39 3.82 40.55 -6.46
N ARG A 40 2.85 41.19 -5.77
CA ARG A 40 3.10 42.34 -4.89
C ARG A 40 3.73 41.92 -3.56
N PHE A 41 3.29 40.77 -3.04
CA PHE A 41 3.82 40.11 -1.82
C PHE A 41 4.02 38.64 -2.09
N LYS A 42 5.02 38.06 -1.42
CA LYS A 42 5.20 36.58 -1.38
C LYS A 42 4.37 36.02 -0.23
N PRO A 43 3.71 34.84 -0.41
CA PRO A 43 3.15 34.12 0.71
C PRO A 43 4.24 33.80 1.73
N ASP A 44 3.91 33.80 3.01
CA ASP A 44 4.80 33.29 4.05
C ASP A 44 4.91 31.77 3.96
N ARG A 45 5.79 31.20 4.79
CA ARG A 45 6.08 29.75 4.77
C ARG A 45 4.84 28.90 5.01
N ASP A 46 3.98 29.30 5.95
CA ASP A 46 2.78 28.54 6.29
C ASP A 46 1.77 28.56 5.14
N ASN A 47 1.60 29.71 4.51
CA ASN A 47 0.73 29.85 3.34
C ASN A 47 1.30 29.14 2.11
N MET A 48 2.64 29.06 1.95
CA MET A 48 3.25 28.26 0.88
C MET A 48 2.99 26.74 1.08
N LEU A 49 3.07 26.25 2.31
CA LEU A 49 2.72 24.86 2.64
C LEU A 49 1.23 24.58 2.35
N LYS A 50 0.34 25.50 2.75
CA LYS A 50 -1.09 25.37 2.45
C LYS A 50 -1.37 25.40 0.95
N LEU A 51 -0.70 26.28 0.19
CA LEU A 51 -0.81 26.32 -1.28
C LEU A 51 -0.33 25.01 -1.91
N SER A 52 0.79 24.47 -1.41
CA SER A 52 1.32 23.16 -1.83
C SER A 52 0.27 22.06 -1.67
N HIS A 53 -0.41 22.02 -0.53
CA HIS A 53 -1.48 21.05 -0.28
C HIS A 53 -2.73 21.28 -1.15
N VAL A 54 -3.17 22.53 -1.30
CA VAL A 54 -4.40 22.87 -2.06
C VAL A 54 -4.25 22.56 -3.55
N PHE A 55 -3.05 22.79 -4.09
CA PHE A 55 -2.76 22.61 -5.52
C PHE A 55 -2.00 21.32 -5.83
N GLU A 56 -1.67 20.52 -4.82
CA GLU A 56 -0.90 19.28 -4.95
C GLU A 56 0.43 19.48 -5.70
N LYS A 57 1.07 20.63 -5.46
CA LYS A 57 2.36 20.98 -6.05
C LYS A 57 3.43 21.13 -4.96
N PRO A 58 4.70 20.76 -5.24
CA PRO A 58 5.76 20.91 -4.26
C PRO A 58 5.96 22.38 -3.86
N VAL A 59 6.42 22.63 -2.64
CA VAL A 59 6.65 23.98 -2.13
C VAL A 59 7.61 24.77 -3.02
N SER A 60 8.59 24.09 -3.62
CA SER A 60 9.55 24.68 -4.59
C SER A 60 8.85 25.34 -5.78
N TYR A 61 7.72 24.82 -6.21
CA TYR A 61 6.91 25.42 -7.29
C TYR A 61 6.47 26.85 -6.98
N PHE A 62 6.28 27.18 -5.68
CA PHE A 62 5.82 28.48 -5.21
C PHE A 62 6.97 29.41 -4.77
N THR A 63 8.20 28.91 -4.67
CA THR A 63 9.37 29.64 -4.18
C THR A 63 10.39 29.99 -5.23
N ASP A 64 10.43 29.25 -6.32
CA ASP A 64 11.48 29.36 -7.34
C ASP A 64 10.97 30.07 -8.61
N ASP A 65 11.52 31.25 -8.90
CA ASP A 65 11.23 32.01 -10.12
C ASP A 65 11.84 31.37 -11.38
N THR A 66 12.84 30.49 -11.21
CA THR A 66 13.56 29.83 -12.31
C THR A 66 12.87 28.59 -12.81
N PHE A 67 11.85 28.11 -12.10
CA PHE A 67 11.06 26.95 -12.52
C PHE A 67 10.21 27.31 -13.75
N ALA A 68 10.85 27.26 -14.91
CA ALA A 68 10.12 27.33 -16.18
C ALA A 68 9.52 25.94 -16.43
N TYR A 69 8.21 25.90 -16.66
CA TYR A 69 7.52 24.69 -17.15
C TYR A 69 8.18 24.33 -18.50
N SER A 70 9.05 23.34 -18.50
CA SER A 70 9.62 22.81 -19.74
C SER A 70 8.57 21.96 -20.46
N ALA A 71 8.72 21.81 -21.77
CA ALA A 71 7.87 20.89 -22.52
C ALA A 71 7.93 19.45 -21.98
N GLN A 72 9.06 19.08 -21.36
CA GLN A 72 9.24 17.80 -20.68
C GLN A 72 8.33 17.62 -19.45
N GLU A 73 8.11 18.67 -18.65
CA GLU A 73 7.21 18.58 -17.48
C GLU A 73 5.73 18.49 -17.90
N ALA A 74 5.37 19.06 -19.05
CA ALA A 74 4.03 18.88 -19.63
C ALA A 74 3.84 17.43 -20.13
N GLU A 75 4.88 16.79 -20.64
CA GLU A 75 4.87 15.37 -21.00
C GLU A 75 4.83 14.48 -19.74
N GLU A 76 5.58 14.80 -18.68
CA GLU A 76 5.52 14.10 -17.39
C GLU A 76 4.16 14.24 -16.73
N GLU A 77 3.54 15.42 -16.73
CA GLU A 77 2.20 15.61 -16.18
C GLU A 77 1.13 14.86 -17.01
N GLN A 78 1.31 14.73 -18.31
CA GLN A 78 0.47 13.93 -19.19
C GLN A 78 0.72 12.42 -18.98
N TYR A 79 1.96 12.03 -18.68
CA TYR A 79 2.34 10.68 -18.32
C TYR A 79 1.78 10.28 -16.95
N ASP A 80 1.92 11.15 -15.96
CA ASP A 80 1.34 10.96 -14.63
C ASP A 80 -0.18 10.87 -14.67
N LYS A 81 -0.85 11.71 -15.47
CA LYS A 81 -2.30 11.64 -15.65
C LYS A 81 -2.74 10.34 -16.30
N LYS A 82 -1.98 9.85 -17.27
CA LYS A 82 -2.23 8.57 -17.93
C LYS A 82 -1.96 7.37 -16.99
N ILE A 83 -0.93 7.48 -16.14
CA ILE A 83 -0.66 6.52 -15.06
C ILE A 83 -1.78 6.56 -14.04
N TYR A 84 -2.26 7.73 -13.61
CA TYR A 84 -3.39 7.87 -12.69
C TYR A 84 -4.68 7.29 -13.28
N GLU A 85 -4.97 7.52 -14.56
CA GLU A 85 -6.12 6.90 -15.25
C GLU A 85 -5.96 5.38 -15.34
N LEU A 86 -4.77 4.87 -15.61
CA LEU A 86 -4.47 3.44 -15.60
C LEU A 86 -4.61 2.85 -14.19
N LEU A 87 -4.10 3.54 -13.16
CA LEU A 87 -4.19 3.11 -11.76
C LEU A 87 -5.63 3.20 -11.22
N SER A 88 -6.43 4.19 -11.66
CA SER A 88 -7.83 4.30 -11.26
C SER A 88 -8.74 3.26 -11.92
N ASN A 89 -8.31 2.69 -13.05
CA ASN A 89 -8.99 1.58 -13.73
C ASN A 89 -8.47 0.21 -13.29
N LEU A 90 -7.42 0.15 -12.44
CA LEU A 90 -7.02 -1.09 -11.81
C LEU A 90 -8.06 -1.48 -10.75
N PRO A 91 -8.35 -2.79 -10.60
CA PRO A 91 -9.22 -3.23 -9.52
C PRO A 91 -8.69 -2.71 -8.19
N SER A 92 -9.58 -2.17 -7.37
CA SER A 92 -9.25 -1.61 -6.06
C SER A 92 -8.65 -2.69 -5.17
N GLY A 93 -7.35 -2.73 -5.10
CA GLY A 93 -6.60 -3.68 -4.28
C GLY A 93 -5.23 -3.13 -3.91
N LYS A 94 -4.68 -3.59 -2.82
CA LYS A 94 -3.30 -3.24 -2.42
C LYS A 94 -2.33 -4.24 -3.05
N PRO A 95 -1.16 -3.80 -3.53
CA PRO A 95 -0.12 -4.71 -4.00
C PRO A 95 0.32 -5.63 -2.85
N ILE A 96 0.60 -6.87 -3.18
CA ILE A 96 0.95 -7.90 -2.20
C ILE A 96 2.46 -7.94 -2.07
N GLY A 97 2.97 -7.50 -0.92
CA GLY A 97 4.39 -7.55 -0.61
C GLY A 97 4.85 -8.96 -0.27
N VAL A 98 5.99 -9.37 -0.81
CA VAL A 98 6.68 -10.61 -0.44
C VAL A 98 7.53 -10.33 0.80
N LEU A 99 7.20 -10.98 1.91
CA LEU A 99 7.86 -10.73 3.19
C LEU A 99 9.06 -11.63 3.43
N ASN A 100 8.93 -12.92 3.11
CA ASN A 100 9.98 -13.90 3.36
C ASN A 100 9.84 -15.12 2.45
N GLU A 101 10.87 -15.98 2.49
CA GLU A 101 10.81 -17.35 2.02
C GLU A 101 10.40 -18.29 3.15
N ILE A 102 9.61 -19.32 2.85
CA ILE A 102 9.34 -20.42 3.78
C ILE A 102 10.10 -21.67 3.39
N ARG A 103 10.69 -22.29 4.41
CA ARG A 103 11.30 -23.62 4.38
C ARG A 103 10.42 -24.54 5.22
N GLU A 104 10.83 -25.77 5.47
CA GLU A 104 10.00 -26.79 6.14
C GLU A 104 9.34 -26.26 7.43
N GLU A 105 10.13 -25.67 8.30
CA GLU A 105 9.67 -24.92 9.47
C GLU A 105 10.61 -23.72 9.68
N PHE A 106 10.06 -22.52 9.80
CA PHE A 106 10.86 -21.32 9.94
C PHE A 106 10.45 -20.49 11.16
N PHE A 107 11.40 -19.70 11.69
CA PHE A 107 11.24 -19.07 13.01
C PHE A 107 10.49 -17.74 12.96
N ASN A 108 10.57 -16.99 11.87
CA ASN A 108 10.10 -15.63 11.86
C ASN A 108 9.62 -15.16 10.47
N ILE A 109 8.71 -14.20 10.50
CA ILE A 109 8.33 -13.39 9.33
C ILE A 109 8.72 -11.96 9.65
N SER A 110 9.41 -11.31 8.73
CA SER A 110 9.80 -9.92 8.89
C SER A 110 8.63 -8.99 8.57
N TYR A 111 7.71 -8.81 9.51
CA TYR A 111 6.56 -7.90 9.36
C TYR A 111 6.93 -6.43 9.25
N TYR A 112 8.11 -6.04 9.74
CA TYR A 112 8.53 -4.64 9.85
C TYR A 112 9.50 -4.21 8.74
N SER A 113 10.02 -5.13 7.96
CA SER A 113 10.78 -4.78 6.75
C SER A 113 9.82 -4.40 5.64
N GLN A 114 10.15 -3.35 4.90
CA GLN A 114 9.45 -3.09 3.65
C GLN A 114 9.71 -4.27 2.71
N PRO A 115 8.69 -4.78 2.03
CA PRO A 115 8.87 -5.86 1.07
C PRO A 115 9.89 -5.43 0.01
N GLU A 116 10.85 -6.29 -0.28
CA GLU A 116 11.79 -6.06 -1.39
C GLU A 116 11.14 -6.31 -2.75
N GLU A 117 10.06 -7.07 -2.76
CA GLU A 117 9.34 -7.46 -3.95
C GLU A 117 7.83 -7.34 -3.73
N TYR A 118 7.12 -6.96 -4.81
CA TYR A 118 5.66 -6.96 -4.85
C TYR A 118 5.17 -7.88 -5.97
N LEU A 119 4.13 -8.65 -5.69
CA LEU A 119 3.48 -9.46 -6.70
C LEU A 119 2.57 -8.58 -7.56
N PRO A 120 2.53 -8.83 -8.90
CA PRO A 120 1.64 -8.12 -9.81
C PRO A 120 0.19 -8.64 -9.71
N VAL A 121 -0.30 -8.79 -8.48
CA VAL A 121 -1.63 -9.30 -8.15
C VAL A 121 -2.20 -8.39 -7.08
N MET A 122 -3.45 -8.00 -7.26
CA MET A 122 -4.20 -7.22 -6.28
C MET A 122 -5.36 -8.05 -5.77
N LEU A 123 -5.52 -8.11 -4.46
CA LEU A 123 -6.64 -8.77 -3.82
C LEU A 123 -7.39 -7.77 -2.94
N GLU A 124 -8.70 -7.71 -3.14
CA GLU A 124 -9.56 -6.99 -2.22
C GLU A 124 -9.78 -7.85 -0.96
N VAL A 125 -9.16 -7.45 0.12
CA VAL A 125 -9.31 -8.11 1.41
C VAL A 125 -9.74 -7.09 2.45
N LYS A 126 -10.78 -7.42 3.20
CA LYS A 126 -11.20 -6.61 4.35
C LYS A 126 -10.24 -6.80 5.51
N GLY A 127 -9.82 -5.72 6.13
CA GLY A 127 -8.96 -5.75 7.30
C GLY A 127 -7.48 -5.45 7.00
N GLN A 128 -6.59 -6.28 7.55
CA GLN A 128 -5.14 -6.09 7.35
C GLN A 128 -4.73 -6.46 5.92
N PRO A 129 -3.68 -5.80 5.38
CA PRO A 129 -3.22 -6.07 4.03
C PRO A 129 -2.71 -7.51 3.92
N PRO A 130 -2.97 -8.20 2.78
CA PRO A 130 -2.40 -9.50 2.51
C PRO A 130 -0.89 -9.40 2.29
N PHE A 131 -0.19 -10.50 2.54
CA PHE A 131 1.23 -10.64 2.29
C PHE A 131 1.53 -11.97 1.59
N ALA A 132 2.70 -12.09 0.99
CA ALA A 132 3.14 -13.31 0.33
C ALA A 132 4.42 -13.86 0.99
N LEU A 133 4.54 -15.18 0.97
CA LEU A 133 5.75 -15.90 1.31
C LEU A 133 6.15 -16.78 0.12
N GLN A 134 7.42 -16.75 -0.27
CA GLN A 134 7.93 -17.60 -1.33
C GLN A 134 8.28 -18.98 -0.80
N VAL A 135 7.93 -20.02 -1.54
CA VAL A 135 8.25 -21.41 -1.20
C VAL A 135 9.70 -21.70 -1.59
N ALA A 136 10.58 -21.83 -0.62
CA ALA A 136 12.00 -22.11 -0.84
C ALA A 136 12.25 -23.60 -1.16
N ASP A 137 11.45 -24.50 -0.56
CA ASP A 137 11.47 -25.93 -0.85
C ASP A 137 10.07 -26.55 -0.73
N THR A 138 9.89 -27.71 -1.33
CA THR A 138 8.61 -28.43 -1.33
C THR A 138 8.28 -29.07 0.02
N ALA A 139 9.22 -29.24 0.91
CA ALA A 139 8.97 -29.76 2.24
C ALA A 139 8.21 -28.74 3.10
N ALA A 140 8.45 -27.44 2.87
CA ALA A 140 7.76 -26.36 3.57
C ALA A 140 6.25 -26.33 3.28
N CYS A 141 5.88 -26.56 2.03
CA CYS A 141 4.49 -26.55 1.62
C CYS A 141 4.27 -27.51 0.45
N PRO A 142 4.00 -28.79 0.72
CA PRO A 142 3.79 -29.79 -0.35
C PRO A 142 2.54 -29.57 -1.22
N TRP A 143 1.72 -28.57 -0.90
CA TRP A 143 0.64 -28.10 -1.78
C TRP A 143 1.10 -27.09 -2.83
N ALA A 144 2.37 -26.64 -2.75
CA ALA A 144 2.97 -25.67 -3.65
C ALA A 144 4.30 -26.19 -4.20
N GLN A 145 4.74 -25.63 -5.32
CA GLN A 145 6.05 -25.93 -5.90
C GLN A 145 7.09 -24.91 -5.41
N LYS A 146 8.36 -25.31 -5.48
CA LYS A 146 9.47 -24.39 -5.20
C LYS A 146 9.38 -23.16 -6.11
N GLY A 147 9.52 -21.97 -5.52
CA GLY A 147 9.44 -20.68 -6.20
C GLY A 147 8.03 -20.12 -6.33
N GLU A 148 6.98 -20.88 -6.01
CA GLU A 148 5.63 -20.34 -5.93
C GLU A 148 5.46 -19.45 -4.70
N TYR A 149 4.47 -18.58 -4.76
CA TYR A 149 4.13 -17.68 -3.67
C TYR A 149 2.81 -18.09 -3.03
N LEU A 150 2.82 -18.11 -1.72
CA LEU A 150 1.64 -18.33 -0.90
C LEU A 150 1.14 -16.98 -0.42
N ILE A 151 -0.08 -16.62 -0.79
CA ILE A 151 -0.69 -15.35 -0.41
C ILE A 151 -1.56 -15.57 0.82
N PHE A 152 -1.23 -14.86 1.88
CA PHE A 152 -1.88 -14.94 3.18
C PHE A 152 -2.61 -13.65 3.54
N CYS A 153 -3.70 -13.80 4.27
CA CYS A 153 -4.40 -12.70 4.92
C CYS A 153 -4.35 -12.90 6.44
N PRO A 154 -3.83 -11.94 7.21
CA PRO A 154 -3.95 -11.95 8.65
C PRO A 154 -5.44 -11.96 9.02
N SER A 155 -5.85 -12.95 9.78
CA SER A 155 -7.25 -13.08 10.19
C SER A 155 -7.32 -13.68 11.58
N ALA A 156 -8.15 -13.08 12.43
CA ALA A 156 -8.41 -13.60 13.76
C ALA A 156 -9.31 -14.86 13.73
N GLN A 157 -10.04 -15.07 12.63
CA GLN A 157 -10.96 -16.20 12.48
C GLN A 157 -10.66 -16.95 11.20
N ILE A 158 -10.24 -18.20 11.34
CA ILE A 158 -10.00 -19.11 10.23
C ILE A 158 -11.09 -20.17 10.21
N ALA A 159 -11.68 -20.38 9.04
CA ALA A 159 -12.66 -21.43 8.86
C ALA A 159 -12.00 -22.81 8.97
N ASN A 160 -12.68 -23.75 9.58
CA ASN A 160 -12.22 -25.12 9.72
C ASN A 160 -11.91 -25.77 8.35
N GLY A 161 -10.84 -26.52 8.31
CA GLY A 161 -10.40 -27.20 7.09
C GLY A 161 -9.64 -26.32 6.09
N LYS A 162 -9.30 -25.08 6.45
CA LYS A 162 -8.51 -24.17 5.60
C LYS A 162 -7.03 -24.30 5.89
N LEU A 163 -6.21 -23.97 4.89
CA LEU A 163 -4.78 -23.84 5.04
C LEU A 163 -4.45 -22.51 5.73
N ALA A 164 -3.56 -22.56 6.69
CA ALA A 164 -3.14 -21.39 7.45
C ALA A 164 -1.67 -21.46 7.81
N LEU A 165 -1.08 -20.29 7.98
CA LEU A 165 0.22 -20.13 8.61
C LEU A 165 0.00 -20.17 10.12
N VAL A 166 0.60 -21.14 10.76
CA VAL A 166 0.48 -21.37 12.20
C VAL A 166 1.84 -21.37 12.87
N LYS A 167 1.89 -20.91 14.11
CA LYS A 167 3.07 -20.99 14.96
C LYS A 167 2.81 -22.00 16.06
N THR A 168 3.70 -22.98 16.15
CA THR A 168 3.72 -24.01 17.17
C THR A 168 5.15 -24.22 17.66
N ASP A 169 5.37 -24.28 18.98
CA ASP A 169 6.70 -24.44 19.56
C ASP A 169 7.73 -23.40 19.06
N GLY A 170 7.26 -22.18 18.78
CA GLY A 170 8.09 -21.11 18.23
C GLY A 170 8.31 -21.16 16.72
N LEU A 171 7.96 -22.24 16.05
CA LEU A 171 8.17 -22.45 14.62
C LEU A 171 6.91 -22.13 13.82
N LEU A 172 7.11 -21.54 12.65
CA LEU A 172 6.06 -21.23 11.68
C LEU A 172 5.97 -22.35 10.64
N SER A 173 4.74 -22.73 10.30
CA SER A 173 4.51 -23.74 9.25
C SER A 173 3.12 -23.57 8.64
N VAL A 174 2.96 -24.03 7.41
CA VAL A 174 1.65 -24.07 6.74
C VAL A 174 0.98 -25.40 7.06
N LYS A 175 -0.21 -25.35 7.65
CA LYS A 175 -0.99 -26.54 8.01
C LYS A 175 -2.45 -26.32 7.63
N LYS A 176 -3.16 -27.41 7.36
CA LYS A 176 -4.62 -27.38 7.32
C LYS A 176 -5.13 -27.46 8.74
N VAL A 177 -5.97 -26.51 9.14
CA VAL A 177 -6.35 -26.30 10.53
C VAL A 177 -7.82 -26.57 10.72
N SER A 178 -8.16 -27.31 11.77
CA SER A 178 -9.53 -27.46 12.27
C SER A 178 -9.55 -27.29 13.76
N PHE A 179 -10.51 -26.51 14.26
CA PHE A 179 -10.65 -26.20 15.68
C PHE A 179 -11.88 -26.87 16.27
N THR A 180 -11.72 -27.37 17.47
CA THR A 180 -12.80 -27.67 18.41
C THR A 180 -12.73 -26.69 19.59
N ALA A 181 -13.63 -26.77 20.55
CA ALA A 181 -13.64 -25.87 21.70
C ALA A 181 -12.29 -25.86 22.46
N SER A 182 -11.62 -27.00 22.60
CA SER A 182 -10.40 -27.14 23.40
C SER A 182 -9.16 -27.56 22.63
N LYS A 183 -9.31 -28.01 21.39
CA LYS A 183 -8.20 -28.58 20.62
C LYS A 183 -8.12 -28.00 19.22
N ALA A 184 -6.89 -27.90 18.71
CA ALA A 184 -6.58 -27.70 17.31
C ALA A 184 -6.11 -29.02 16.69
N VAL A 185 -6.63 -29.34 15.52
CA VAL A 185 -6.17 -30.44 14.68
C VAL A 185 -5.40 -29.83 13.52
N LEU A 186 -4.12 -30.14 13.44
CA LEU A 186 -3.22 -29.67 12.41
C LEU A 186 -2.89 -30.85 11.48
N GLU A 187 -3.20 -30.69 10.20
CA GLU A 187 -2.91 -31.68 9.17
C GLU A 187 -1.80 -31.14 8.26
N ASN A 188 -0.75 -31.92 8.10
CA ASN A 188 0.29 -31.59 7.10
C ASN A 188 -0.09 -32.16 5.72
N ALA A 189 0.71 -31.85 4.72
CA ALA A 189 0.43 -32.31 3.36
C ALA A 189 0.54 -33.84 3.18
N ALA A 190 1.30 -34.54 4.00
CA ALA A 190 1.33 -36.01 4.03
C ALA A 190 0.07 -36.60 4.70
N LYS A 191 -0.97 -35.75 4.96
CA LYS A 191 -2.21 -36.10 5.67
C LYS A 191 -1.98 -36.66 7.07
N LYS A 192 -0.78 -36.44 7.65
CA LYS A 192 -0.54 -36.74 9.05
C LYS A 192 -1.19 -35.66 9.91
N THR A 193 -1.97 -36.08 10.87
CA THR A 193 -2.67 -35.15 11.79
C THR A 193 -1.98 -35.17 13.15
N SER A 194 -1.81 -33.97 13.72
CA SER A 194 -1.44 -33.76 15.11
C SER A 194 -2.54 -33.04 15.85
N ARG A 195 -2.77 -33.42 17.09
CA ARG A 195 -3.74 -32.76 17.97
C ARG A 195 -3.00 -32.03 19.07
N ARG A 196 -3.30 -30.74 19.21
CA ARG A 196 -2.70 -29.90 20.25
C ARG A 196 -3.77 -29.15 21.04
N PRO A 197 -3.49 -28.73 22.26
CA PRO A 197 -4.34 -27.75 22.95
C PRO A 197 -4.47 -26.49 22.07
N ARG A 198 -5.67 -25.93 22.04
CA ARG A 198 -5.91 -24.73 21.22
C ARG A 198 -5.00 -23.55 21.62
N ALA A 199 -4.68 -23.44 22.91
CA ALA A 199 -3.82 -22.38 23.45
C ALA A 199 -2.36 -22.46 22.98
N GLU A 200 -1.90 -23.63 22.51
CA GLU A 200 -0.53 -23.84 22.03
C GLU A 200 -0.37 -23.57 20.53
N VAL A 201 -1.47 -23.25 19.84
CA VAL A 201 -1.47 -23.01 18.40
C VAL A 201 -1.85 -21.55 18.14
N GLU A 202 -0.86 -20.76 17.77
CA GLU A 202 -1.06 -19.40 17.30
C GLU A 202 -1.33 -19.42 15.81
N VAL A 203 -2.43 -18.85 15.38
CA VAL A 203 -2.78 -18.72 13.96
C VAL A 203 -2.40 -17.32 13.51
N ILE A 204 -1.46 -17.25 12.58
CA ILE A 204 -0.91 -16.00 12.08
C ILE A 204 -1.77 -15.45 10.93
N ALA A 205 -2.07 -16.31 9.94
CA ALA A 205 -2.80 -15.87 8.75
C ALA A 205 -3.45 -17.03 8.01
N GLN A 206 -4.55 -16.77 7.32
CA GLN A 206 -5.19 -17.75 6.43
C GLN A 206 -4.56 -17.68 5.04
N LEU A 207 -4.32 -18.84 4.42
CA LEU A 207 -3.93 -18.91 3.03
C LEU A 207 -5.14 -18.60 2.14
N LEU A 208 -4.97 -17.62 1.24
CA LEU A 208 -5.98 -17.21 0.27
C LEU A 208 -5.77 -17.84 -1.10
N ALA A 209 -4.54 -17.80 -1.58
CA ALA A 209 -4.21 -18.20 -2.95
C ALA A 209 -2.75 -18.66 -3.08
N PHE A 210 -2.51 -19.36 -4.16
CA PHE A 210 -1.18 -19.68 -4.68
C PHE A 210 -0.95 -18.81 -5.91
N TYR A 211 0.25 -18.28 -6.05
CA TYR A 211 0.66 -17.51 -7.21
C TYR A 211 1.97 -18.05 -7.78
N ARG A 212 1.97 -18.30 -9.09
CA ARG A 212 3.17 -18.66 -9.85
C ARG A 212 3.48 -17.52 -10.80
N LYS A 213 4.72 -17.05 -10.79
CA LYS A 213 5.18 -16.13 -11.85
C LYS A 213 5.06 -16.85 -13.22
N PRO A 214 4.58 -16.13 -14.24
CA PRO A 214 4.53 -16.64 -15.60
C PRO A 214 5.90 -16.96 -16.16
#